data_e4207634283dc324ae3a82fea664d888
#
_entry.id   e4207634283dc324ae3a82fea664d888
#
_cell.length_a   1.000
_cell.length_b   1.000
_cell.length_c   1.000
_cell.angle_alpha   90.00
_cell.angle_beta   90.00
_cell.angle_gamma   90.00
#
_symmetry.space_group_name_H-M   'P 1'
#
loop_
_entity.id
_entity.type
_entity.pdbx_description
1 polymer ?
#
loop_
_entity_poly.entity_id
_entity_poly.type
_entity_poly.pdbx_seq_one_letter_code
_entity_poly.pdbx_strand_id
1 'polypeptide(L)'
;MEELLDALLRECQPYTAHGKVATYIPELAKGDPSDLGIYVLRSDGRHYQAGSYRKHFTIQSVVKPILLLLALLDNGEEVVRAKVGVEATGKPFDAINVTDSPLLSAHLNPMVNMGAIAICTLIHGSSYEERFQRLLNFTRQLAGNPAIDLDEAVYLSEKRTGSKNRALAFLLKSYGMLEDGVEEVLDCYFKACSIRVNSKDLANIAFVLANHGKALQSDEQLFPPEYARYVNAIMMTCGMYDGSGDFAIRVGIPAKSGVGGGIMGVVPTRMGVGIFAPALDEKGNSVAGIQVLERLSRRMYLSIF
;
A
#
# COMPACT_ATOMS: atom_id res chain seq x y z
N MET A 1 11.42 -23.32 -5.66
CA MET A 1 10.93 -21.92 -5.54
C MET A 1 12.10 -20.93 -5.54
N GLU A 2 13.16 -21.15 -4.77
CA GLU A 2 14.33 -20.24 -4.78
C GLU A 2 14.92 -20.06 -6.17
N GLU A 3 15.26 -21.16 -6.85
CA GLU A 3 15.76 -21.11 -8.24
C GLU A 3 14.81 -20.34 -9.19
N LEU A 4 13.49 -20.47 -8.98
CA LEU A 4 12.49 -19.73 -9.75
C LEU A 4 12.59 -18.22 -9.48
N LEU A 5 12.69 -17.81 -8.21
CA LEU A 5 12.81 -16.40 -7.86
C LEU A 5 14.10 -15.79 -8.38
N ASP A 6 15.23 -16.50 -8.25
CA ASP A 6 16.52 -16.07 -8.78
C ASP A 6 16.49 -15.93 -10.31
N ALA A 7 15.85 -16.86 -11.02
CA ALA A 7 15.68 -16.78 -12.46
C ALA A 7 14.81 -15.57 -12.84
N LEU A 8 13.67 -15.35 -12.13
CA LEU A 8 12.79 -14.21 -12.35
C LEU A 8 13.51 -12.88 -12.14
N LEU A 9 14.33 -12.75 -11.09
CA LEU A 9 15.07 -11.51 -10.87
C LEU A 9 16.10 -11.27 -11.98
N ARG A 10 16.86 -12.30 -12.40
CA ARG A 10 17.77 -12.15 -13.55
C ARG A 10 17.06 -11.71 -14.83
N GLU A 11 15.90 -12.30 -15.13
CA GLU A 11 15.10 -11.94 -16.32
C GLU A 11 14.52 -10.52 -16.22
N CYS A 12 14.18 -10.07 -15.01
CA CYS A 12 13.52 -8.80 -14.79
C CYS A 12 14.47 -7.64 -14.45
N GLN A 13 15.71 -7.92 -14.08
CA GLN A 13 16.71 -6.90 -13.75
C GLN A 13 16.88 -5.84 -14.84
N PRO A 14 16.91 -6.13 -16.16
CA PRO A 14 17.01 -5.10 -17.18
C PRO A 14 15.88 -4.07 -17.18
N TYR A 15 14.70 -4.43 -16.68
CA TYR A 15 13.55 -3.51 -16.62
C TYR A 15 13.73 -2.39 -15.59
N THR A 16 14.66 -2.50 -14.64
CA THR A 16 14.97 -1.41 -13.71
C THR A 16 15.49 -0.16 -14.43
N ALA A 17 16.12 -0.33 -15.62
CA ALA A 17 16.58 0.78 -16.44
C ALA A 17 15.45 1.53 -17.19
N HIS A 18 14.23 0.99 -17.22
CA HIS A 18 13.09 1.57 -17.93
C HIS A 18 12.22 2.46 -17.03
N GLY A 19 12.55 2.61 -15.76
CA GLY A 19 11.85 3.46 -14.81
C GLY A 19 12.76 4.53 -14.18
N LYS A 20 12.17 5.34 -13.30
CA LYS A 20 12.88 6.37 -12.53
C LYS A 20 12.43 6.34 -11.09
N VAL A 21 13.34 6.62 -10.16
CA VAL A 21 12.97 6.81 -8.74
C VAL A 21 12.07 8.05 -8.59
N ALA A 22 11.17 8.03 -7.60
CA ALA A 22 10.36 9.20 -7.28
C ALA A 22 11.25 10.36 -6.82
N THR A 23 11.05 11.55 -7.39
CA THR A 23 11.88 12.74 -7.10
C THR A 23 11.10 13.85 -6.41
N TYR A 24 9.77 13.79 -6.39
CA TYR A 24 8.93 14.81 -5.76
C TYR A 24 8.98 14.80 -4.22
N ILE A 25 9.47 13.71 -3.62
CA ILE A 25 9.92 13.64 -2.25
C ILE A 25 11.45 13.47 -2.30
N PRO A 26 12.24 14.51 -1.98
CA PRO A 26 13.70 14.52 -2.18
C PRO A 26 14.44 13.33 -1.55
N GLU A 27 13.98 12.84 -0.41
CA GLU A 27 14.61 11.68 0.25
C GLU A 27 14.43 10.38 -0.55
N LEU A 28 13.33 10.21 -1.29
CA LEU A 28 13.14 9.04 -2.14
C LEU A 28 14.06 9.04 -3.37
N ALA A 29 14.48 10.23 -3.82
CA ALA A 29 15.41 10.36 -4.95
C ALA A 29 16.80 9.76 -4.69
N LYS A 30 17.14 9.45 -3.42
CA LYS A 30 18.40 8.81 -3.02
C LYS A 30 18.40 7.29 -3.25
N GLY A 31 17.25 6.69 -3.61
CA GLY A 31 17.13 5.27 -3.89
C GLY A 31 17.97 4.83 -5.09
N ASP A 32 18.49 3.61 -5.03
CA ASP A 32 19.22 3.01 -6.16
C ASP A 32 18.20 2.39 -7.14
N PRO A 33 18.03 2.93 -8.36
CA PRO A 33 17.06 2.43 -9.31
C PRO A 33 17.30 0.96 -9.73
N SER A 34 18.52 0.44 -9.53
CA SER A 34 18.88 -0.94 -9.88
C SER A 34 18.44 -1.97 -8.85
N ASP A 35 17.94 -1.55 -7.68
CA ASP A 35 17.44 -2.49 -6.68
C ASP A 35 16.26 -3.30 -7.20
N LEU A 36 16.32 -4.60 -6.95
CA LEU A 36 15.24 -5.53 -7.21
C LEU A 36 15.27 -6.67 -6.19
N GLY A 37 14.20 -6.83 -5.44
CA GLY A 37 14.08 -7.87 -4.43
C GLY A 37 12.66 -8.37 -4.28
N ILE A 38 12.52 -9.64 -3.92
CA ILE A 38 11.25 -10.31 -3.69
C ILE A 38 11.33 -11.19 -2.44
N TYR A 39 10.23 -11.22 -1.70
CA TYR A 39 9.97 -12.18 -0.63
C TYR A 39 8.58 -12.77 -0.80
N VAL A 40 8.46 -14.09 -0.63
CA VAL A 40 7.20 -14.85 -0.72
C VAL A 40 7.01 -15.64 0.57
N LEU A 41 5.86 -15.49 1.21
CA LEU A 41 5.44 -16.29 2.36
C LEU A 41 4.22 -17.12 1.97
N ARG A 42 4.32 -18.46 2.08
CA ARG A 42 3.27 -19.40 1.72
C ARG A 42 2.44 -19.84 2.90
N SER A 43 1.23 -20.33 2.62
CA SER A 43 0.30 -20.85 3.62
C SER A 43 0.80 -22.10 4.37
N ASP A 44 1.79 -22.79 3.83
CA ASP A 44 2.47 -23.92 4.50
C ASP A 44 3.64 -23.48 5.41
N GLY A 45 3.80 -22.17 5.63
CA GLY A 45 4.85 -21.56 6.46
C GLY A 45 6.21 -21.45 5.78
N ARG A 46 6.39 -22.04 4.60
CA ARG A 46 7.63 -21.90 3.82
C ARG A 46 7.74 -20.49 3.24
N HIS A 47 8.94 -19.96 3.28
CA HIS A 47 9.24 -18.66 2.68
C HIS A 47 10.42 -18.77 1.70
N TYR A 48 10.44 -17.87 0.74
CA TYR A 48 11.44 -17.81 -0.31
C TYR A 48 11.76 -16.37 -0.63
N GLN A 49 13.02 -16.10 -0.94
CA GLN A 49 13.49 -14.74 -1.20
C GLN A 49 14.60 -14.72 -2.24
N ALA A 50 14.72 -13.56 -2.91
CA ALA A 50 15.82 -13.28 -3.83
C ALA A 50 16.12 -11.78 -3.91
N GLY A 51 17.35 -11.42 -4.28
CA GLY A 51 17.79 -10.05 -4.49
C GLY A 51 17.78 -9.15 -3.26
N SER A 52 17.46 -7.87 -3.45
CA SER A 52 17.51 -6.82 -2.43
C SER A 52 16.36 -6.85 -1.41
N TYR A 53 15.79 -8.02 -1.11
CA TYR A 53 14.57 -8.15 -0.28
C TYR A 53 14.70 -7.62 1.16
N ARG A 54 15.95 -7.52 1.68
CA ARG A 54 16.23 -6.96 3.03
C ARG A 54 16.38 -5.46 3.06
N LYS A 55 16.51 -4.83 1.88
CA LYS A 55 16.69 -3.38 1.79
C LYS A 55 15.45 -2.69 2.35
N HIS A 56 15.68 -1.72 3.22
CA HIS A 56 14.60 -0.93 3.79
C HIS A 56 14.20 0.20 2.84
N PHE A 57 12.90 0.47 2.80
CA PHE A 57 12.29 1.58 2.08
C PHE A 57 11.03 2.05 2.84
N THR A 58 10.51 3.21 2.52
CA THR A 58 9.25 3.66 3.13
C THR A 58 8.05 3.08 2.41
N ILE A 59 7.05 2.67 3.20
CA ILE A 59 5.87 1.95 2.73
C ILE A 59 5.04 2.75 1.72
N GLN A 60 5.03 4.07 1.85
CA GLN A 60 4.31 5.00 1.00
C GLN A 60 2.83 4.56 0.83
N SER A 61 2.28 4.61 -0.37
CA SER A 61 0.87 4.25 -0.60
C SER A 61 0.51 2.78 -0.29
N VAL A 62 1.48 1.90 0.00
CA VAL A 62 1.16 0.54 0.47
C VAL A 62 0.57 0.55 1.88
N VAL A 63 0.68 1.65 2.64
CA VAL A 63 0.02 1.80 3.94
C VAL A 63 -1.51 1.92 3.84
N LYS A 64 -2.07 2.31 2.69
CA LYS A 64 -3.50 2.59 2.52
C LYS A 64 -4.42 1.41 2.82
N PRO A 65 -4.14 0.17 2.40
CA PRO A 65 -4.87 -1.01 2.87
C PRO A 65 -4.84 -1.19 4.40
N ILE A 66 -3.73 -0.84 5.06
CA ILE A 66 -3.60 -0.97 6.52
C ILE A 66 -4.42 0.12 7.23
N LEU A 67 -4.39 1.35 6.72
CA LEU A 67 -5.26 2.43 7.18
C LEU A 67 -6.74 2.05 7.05
N LEU A 68 -7.14 1.50 5.91
CA LEU A 68 -8.50 1.04 5.67
C LEU A 68 -8.91 -0.08 6.64
N LEU A 69 -8.05 -1.08 6.86
CA LEU A 69 -8.30 -2.15 7.82
C LEU A 69 -8.50 -1.60 9.23
N LEU A 70 -7.63 -0.70 9.68
CA LEU A 70 -7.73 -0.12 11.02
C LEU A 70 -9.02 0.72 11.17
N ALA A 71 -9.39 1.49 10.15
CA ALA A 71 -10.65 2.24 10.15
C ALA A 71 -11.89 1.31 10.17
N LEU A 72 -11.85 0.17 9.45
CA LEU A 72 -12.91 -0.85 9.49
C LEU A 72 -13.02 -1.49 10.87
N LEU A 73 -11.90 -1.79 11.53
CA LEU A 73 -11.88 -2.32 12.90
C LEU A 73 -12.45 -1.33 13.91
N ASP A 74 -12.16 -0.06 13.74
CA ASP A 74 -12.60 1.00 14.65
C ASP A 74 -14.09 1.36 14.49
N ASN A 75 -14.64 1.29 13.26
CA ASN A 75 -15.96 1.88 12.98
C ASN A 75 -16.94 0.95 12.26
N GLY A 76 -16.48 -0.16 11.69
CA GLY A 76 -17.27 -1.02 10.83
C GLY A 76 -17.43 -0.51 9.39
N GLU A 77 -17.97 -1.39 8.52
CA GLU A 77 -18.07 -1.13 7.07
C GLU A 77 -19.02 0.05 6.75
N GLU A 78 -20.14 0.17 7.44
CA GLU A 78 -21.16 1.18 7.15
C GLU A 78 -20.58 2.61 7.29
N VAL A 79 -19.90 2.89 8.40
CA VAL A 79 -19.28 4.20 8.67
C VAL A 79 -18.17 4.50 7.67
N VAL A 80 -17.33 3.51 7.37
CA VAL A 80 -16.24 3.68 6.39
C VAL A 80 -16.80 3.98 5.00
N ARG A 81 -17.85 3.26 4.56
CA ARG A 81 -18.50 3.49 3.25
C ARG A 81 -19.24 4.83 3.15
N ALA A 82 -19.76 5.33 4.26
CA ALA A 82 -20.32 6.68 4.30
C ALA A 82 -19.25 7.76 4.11
N LYS A 83 -18.02 7.49 4.54
CA LYS A 83 -16.88 8.42 4.42
C LYS A 83 -16.19 8.36 3.06
N VAL A 84 -15.97 7.18 2.51
CA VAL A 84 -15.29 6.94 1.23
C VAL A 84 -15.99 5.84 0.45
N GLY A 85 -16.09 6.01 -0.87
CA GLY A 85 -16.64 4.99 -1.76
C GLY A 85 -15.66 3.85 -2.04
N VAL A 86 -16.00 3.03 -3.02
CA VAL A 86 -15.27 1.82 -3.38
C VAL A 86 -14.81 1.80 -4.84
N GLU A 87 -15.34 2.73 -5.66
CA GLU A 87 -15.15 2.70 -7.11
C GLU A 87 -13.80 3.28 -7.53
N ALA A 88 -13.25 2.73 -8.61
CA ALA A 88 -12.06 3.27 -9.25
C ALA A 88 -12.35 4.68 -9.81
N THR A 89 -11.45 5.62 -9.57
CA THR A 89 -11.65 7.02 -10.03
C THR A 89 -11.36 7.23 -11.51
N GLY A 90 -10.63 6.32 -12.16
CA GLY A 90 -10.14 6.49 -13.53
C GLY A 90 -9.15 7.65 -13.71
N LYS A 91 -8.61 8.20 -12.62
CA LYS A 91 -7.71 9.35 -12.58
C LYS A 91 -6.44 9.03 -11.78
N PRO A 92 -5.34 9.80 -11.95
CA PRO A 92 -4.15 9.68 -11.12
C PRO A 92 -4.46 9.71 -9.62
N PHE A 93 -3.69 8.98 -8.83
CA PHE A 93 -3.91 8.78 -7.39
C PHE A 93 -3.91 10.07 -6.54
N ASP A 94 -3.32 11.13 -7.07
CA ASP A 94 -3.20 12.45 -6.46
C ASP A 94 -3.94 13.53 -7.23
N ALA A 95 -4.88 13.15 -8.12
CA ALA A 95 -5.67 14.08 -8.89
C ALA A 95 -6.55 14.93 -7.96
N ILE A 96 -6.62 16.24 -8.27
CA ILE A 96 -7.56 17.15 -7.65
C ILE A 96 -8.89 16.99 -8.38
N ASN A 97 -9.81 16.28 -7.75
CA ASN A 97 -11.17 16.09 -8.28
C ASN A 97 -12.10 17.15 -7.68
N VAL A 98 -12.35 18.19 -8.42
CA VAL A 98 -13.44 19.12 -8.10
C VAL A 98 -14.71 18.54 -8.73
N THR A 99 -15.73 18.31 -7.93
CA THR A 99 -17.05 17.90 -8.40
C THR A 99 -18.07 18.74 -7.68
N ASP A 100 -19.07 19.19 -8.42
CA ASP A 100 -20.23 19.90 -7.83
C ASP A 100 -21.24 18.91 -7.21
N SER A 101 -20.89 17.61 -7.20
CA SER A 101 -21.74 16.59 -6.61
C SER A 101 -21.73 16.67 -5.08
N PRO A 102 -22.89 16.71 -4.42
CA PRO A 102 -22.99 16.61 -2.97
C PRO A 102 -22.54 15.25 -2.43
N LEU A 103 -22.30 14.28 -3.32
CA LEU A 103 -21.85 12.93 -3.01
C LEU A 103 -20.35 12.76 -3.31
N LEU A 104 -19.50 13.70 -2.87
CA LEU A 104 -18.04 13.59 -3.06
C LEU A 104 -17.50 12.25 -2.53
N SER A 105 -18.04 11.76 -1.42
CA SER A 105 -17.65 10.44 -0.84
C SER A 105 -17.75 9.30 -1.84
N ALA A 106 -18.79 9.29 -2.70
CA ALA A 106 -18.98 8.26 -3.73
C ALA A 106 -17.91 8.27 -4.82
N HIS A 107 -17.20 9.41 -5.01
CA HIS A 107 -16.14 9.59 -6.00
C HIS A 107 -14.73 9.43 -5.44
N LEU A 108 -14.61 9.06 -4.16
CA LEU A 108 -13.34 8.80 -3.48
C LEU A 108 -13.26 7.31 -3.12
N ASN A 109 -12.10 6.70 -3.34
CA ASN A 109 -11.82 5.40 -2.75
C ASN A 109 -10.59 5.50 -1.83
N PRO A 110 -10.41 4.56 -0.89
CA PRO A 110 -9.33 4.63 0.10
C PRO A 110 -7.92 4.47 -0.49
N MET A 111 -7.77 4.10 -1.77
CA MET A 111 -6.47 3.90 -2.42
C MET A 111 -5.93 5.15 -3.11
N VAL A 112 -6.73 6.22 -3.29
CA VAL A 112 -6.27 7.55 -3.71
C VAL A 112 -5.90 8.41 -2.50
N ASN A 113 -5.06 9.44 -2.70
CA ASN A 113 -4.57 10.25 -1.57
C ASN A 113 -5.71 10.93 -0.79
N MET A 114 -6.65 11.54 -1.49
CA MET A 114 -7.77 12.24 -0.88
C MET A 114 -8.61 11.29 0.01
N GLY A 115 -8.90 10.08 -0.49
CA GLY A 115 -9.61 9.06 0.29
C GLY A 115 -8.83 8.55 1.50
N ALA A 116 -7.52 8.31 1.34
CA ALA A 116 -6.67 7.88 2.45
C ALA A 116 -6.52 8.95 3.55
N ILE A 117 -6.45 10.24 3.18
CA ILE A 117 -6.46 11.36 4.12
C ILE A 117 -7.80 11.39 4.90
N ALA A 118 -8.93 11.18 4.20
CA ALA A 118 -10.23 11.09 4.85
C ALA A 118 -10.32 9.89 5.82
N ILE A 119 -9.74 8.73 5.46
CA ILE A 119 -9.67 7.54 6.32
C ILE A 119 -8.87 7.81 7.61
N CYS A 120 -7.82 8.63 7.58
CA CYS A 120 -7.06 8.97 8.80
C CYS A 120 -7.94 9.59 9.90
N THR A 121 -9.04 10.25 9.53
CA THR A 121 -9.98 10.83 10.51
C THR A 121 -10.83 9.78 11.23
N LEU A 122 -10.96 8.58 10.67
CA LEU A 122 -11.75 7.47 11.22
C LEU A 122 -10.95 6.58 12.18
N ILE A 123 -9.64 6.72 12.24
CA ILE A 123 -8.83 5.96 13.20
C ILE A 123 -9.06 6.53 14.60
N HIS A 124 -9.43 5.68 15.57
CA HIS A 124 -9.65 6.09 16.95
C HIS A 124 -8.34 6.53 17.62
N GLY A 125 -8.43 7.54 18.49
CA GLY A 125 -7.34 8.11 19.27
C GLY A 125 -7.67 9.53 19.72
N SER A 126 -7.18 9.93 20.89
CA SER A 126 -7.39 11.25 21.49
C SER A 126 -6.60 12.36 20.78
N SER A 127 -5.60 11.97 19.99
CA SER A 127 -4.77 12.84 19.17
C SER A 127 -4.34 12.13 17.88
N TYR A 128 -3.89 12.89 16.87
CA TYR A 128 -3.34 12.30 15.65
C TYR A 128 -2.02 11.58 15.89
N GLU A 129 -1.26 11.95 16.91
CA GLU A 129 -0.09 11.18 17.33
C GLU A 129 -0.49 9.79 17.86
N GLU A 130 -1.51 9.70 18.70
CA GLU A 130 -2.03 8.42 19.17
C GLU A 130 -2.58 7.56 18.02
N ARG A 131 -3.31 8.17 17.07
CA ARG A 131 -3.80 7.50 15.85
C ARG A 131 -2.64 6.91 15.04
N PHE A 132 -1.55 7.66 14.88
CA PHE A 132 -0.34 7.17 14.22
C PHE A 132 0.31 6.03 14.99
N GLN A 133 0.45 6.13 16.30
CA GLN A 133 1.03 5.06 17.13
C GLN A 133 0.20 3.77 17.06
N ARG A 134 -1.13 3.86 17.01
CA ARG A 134 -2.01 2.71 16.79
C ARG A 134 -1.77 2.09 15.41
N LEU A 135 -1.68 2.89 14.36
CA LEU A 135 -1.37 2.43 13.01
C LEU A 135 0.00 1.75 12.93
N LEU A 136 1.03 2.34 13.53
CA LEU A 136 2.37 1.78 13.59
C LEU A 136 2.39 0.43 14.30
N ASN A 137 1.73 0.33 15.45
CA ASN A 137 1.63 -0.92 16.22
C ASN A 137 0.83 -1.98 15.45
N PHE A 138 -0.24 -1.61 14.77
CA PHE A 138 -1.00 -2.51 13.91
C PHE A 138 -0.16 -3.00 12.71
N THR A 139 0.63 -2.11 12.10
CA THR A 139 1.57 -2.48 11.03
C THR A 139 2.62 -3.48 11.53
N ARG A 140 3.18 -3.27 12.73
CA ARG A 140 4.11 -4.19 13.40
C ARG A 140 3.48 -5.56 13.63
N GLN A 141 2.24 -5.59 14.08
CA GLN A 141 1.48 -6.82 14.33
C GLN A 141 1.23 -7.59 13.02
N LEU A 142 0.74 -6.92 11.98
CA LEU A 142 0.51 -7.53 10.66
C LEU A 142 1.79 -8.09 10.03
N ALA A 143 2.90 -7.38 10.18
CA ALA A 143 4.20 -7.80 9.65
C ALA A 143 4.90 -8.86 10.52
N GLY A 144 4.45 -9.06 11.77
CA GLY A 144 5.18 -9.86 12.76
C GLY A 144 6.58 -9.30 13.03
N ASN A 145 6.75 -7.97 12.96
CA ASN A 145 8.04 -7.30 13.10
C ASN A 145 7.93 -6.08 14.03
N PRO A 146 8.27 -6.19 15.31
CA PRO A 146 8.22 -5.08 16.26
C PRO A 146 9.27 -3.98 16.00
N ALA A 147 10.27 -4.22 15.14
CA ALA A 147 11.31 -3.26 14.82
C ALA A 147 10.92 -2.26 13.70
N ILE A 148 9.74 -2.42 13.10
CA ILE A 148 9.21 -1.43 12.15
C ILE A 148 9.04 -0.10 12.86
N ASP A 149 9.52 0.98 12.23
CA ASP A 149 9.45 2.33 12.79
C ASP A 149 9.36 3.38 11.70
N LEU A 150 9.18 4.64 12.10
CA LEU A 150 9.14 5.80 11.23
C LEU A 150 10.53 6.07 10.61
N ASP A 151 10.58 6.40 9.34
CA ASP A 151 11.70 7.06 8.70
C ASP A 151 11.53 8.57 8.82
N GLU A 152 12.20 9.16 9.83
CA GLU A 152 12.05 10.57 10.15
C GLU A 152 12.52 11.48 9.00
N ALA A 153 13.57 11.09 8.26
CA ALA A 153 14.09 11.89 7.15
C ALA A 153 13.08 11.97 6.00
N VAL A 154 12.45 10.84 5.64
CA VAL A 154 11.41 10.80 4.59
C VAL A 154 10.16 11.54 5.07
N TYR A 155 9.73 11.34 6.32
CA TYR A 155 8.58 12.07 6.89
C TYR A 155 8.76 13.58 6.82
N LEU A 156 9.90 14.11 7.28
CA LEU A 156 10.19 15.56 7.25
C LEU A 156 10.27 16.07 5.80
N SER A 157 10.82 15.28 4.89
CA SER A 157 10.90 15.60 3.47
C SER A 157 9.51 15.70 2.86
N GLU A 158 8.65 14.72 3.08
CA GLU A 158 7.26 14.69 2.57
C GLU A 158 6.42 15.82 3.18
N LYS A 159 6.55 16.07 4.48
CA LYS A 159 5.88 17.17 5.17
C LYS A 159 6.23 18.54 4.55
N ARG A 160 7.49 18.77 4.18
CA ARG A 160 7.93 20.01 3.51
C ARG A 160 7.41 20.14 2.10
N THR A 161 7.36 19.06 1.34
CA THR A 161 7.00 19.07 -0.10
C THR A 161 5.53 18.74 -0.39
N GLY A 162 4.74 18.43 0.63
CA GLY A 162 3.38 17.90 0.53
C GLY A 162 2.29 18.93 0.15
N SER A 163 2.59 19.94 -0.68
CA SER A 163 1.62 20.99 -1.05
C SER A 163 0.37 20.44 -1.74
N LYS A 164 0.52 19.40 -2.58
CA LYS A 164 -0.60 18.77 -3.26
C LYS A 164 -1.54 18.06 -2.27
N ASN A 165 -0.99 17.34 -1.29
CA ASN A 165 -1.79 16.72 -0.24
C ASN A 165 -2.49 17.77 0.65
N ARG A 166 -1.86 18.94 0.88
CA ARG A 166 -2.51 20.07 1.56
C ARG A 166 -3.71 20.57 0.77
N ALA A 167 -3.56 20.78 -0.54
CA ALA A 167 -4.68 21.19 -1.41
C ALA A 167 -5.84 20.19 -1.34
N LEU A 168 -5.56 18.88 -1.38
CA LEU A 168 -6.56 17.83 -1.23
C LEU A 168 -7.25 17.86 0.14
N ALA A 169 -6.51 18.06 1.22
CA ALA A 169 -7.06 18.12 2.57
C ALA A 169 -7.91 19.38 2.80
N PHE A 170 -7.50 20.54 2.27
CA PHE A 170 -8.33 21.75 2.29
C PHE A 170 -9.60 21.57 1.46
N LEU A 171 -9.54 20.86 0.34
CA LEU A 171 -10.71 20.53 -0.46
C LEU A 171 -11.66 19.62 0.34
N LEU A 172 -11.17 18.56 1.01
CA LEU A 172 -11.98 17.74 1.92
C LEU A 172 -12.65 18.59 3.01
N LYS A 173 -11.92 19.55 3.58
CA LYS A 173 -12.46 20.47 4.60
C LYS A 173 -13.58 21.34 4.03
N SER A 174 -13.44 21.85 2.81
CA SER A 174 -14.47 22.68 2.17
C SER A 174 -15.77 21.93 1.89
N TYR A 175 -15.71 20.61 1.74
CA TYR A 175 -16.86 19.72 1.59
C TYR A 175 -17.41 19.17 2.92
N GLY A 176 -16.89 19.63 4.07
CA GLY A 176 -17.31 19.12 5.38
C GLY A 176 -16.89 17.68 5.68
N MET A 177 -16.00 17.11 4.88
CA MET A 177 -15.49 15.75 5.08
C MET A 177 -14.32 15.68 6.07
N LEU A 178 -13.76 16.82 6.46
CA LEU A 178 -12.68 16.94 7.42
C LEU A 178 -13.01 18.06 8.39
N GLU A 179 -13.34 17.71 9.62
CA GLU A 179 -13.70 18.66 10.69
C GLU A 179 -12.47 19.16 11.45
N ASP A 180 -11.45 18.29 11.57
CA ASP A 180 -10.23 18.53 12.31
C ASP A 180 -9.27 19.51 11.61
N GLY A 181 -8.14 19.82 12.26
CA GLY A 181 -7.07 20.62 11.70
C GLY A 181 -6.39 19.93 10.51
N VAL A 182 -6.29 20.60 9.37
CA VAL A 182 -5.71 20.06 8.14
C VAL A 182 -4.29 19.57 8.35
N GLU A 183 -3.44 20.36 9.03
CA GLU A 183 -2.03 20.00 9.25
C GLU A 183 -1.87 18.80 10.20
N GLU A 184 -2.78 18.62 11.16
CA GLU A 184 -2.75 17.49 12.11
C GLU A 184 -3.10 16.19 11.41
N VAL A 185 -4.15 16.17 10.58
CA VAL A 185 -4.52 15.01 9.76
C VAL A 185 -3.39 14.64 8.80
N LEU A 186 -2.80 15.64 8.15
CA LEU A 186 -1.71 15.44 7.21
C LEU A 186 -0.43 14.97 7.90
N ASP A 187 -0.16 15.42 9.12
CA ASP A 187 0.98 14.93 9.90
C ASP A 187 0.89 13.42 10.13
N CYS A 188 -0.28 12.95 10.55
CA CYS A 188 -0.56 11.52 10.69
C CYS A 188 -0.40 10.78 9.35
N TYR A 189 -0.94 11.32 8.25
CA TYR A 189 -0.85 10.72 6.93
C TYR A 189 0.59 10.65 6.41
N PHE A 190 1.39 11.72 6.56
CA PHE A 190 2.80 11.74 6.16
C PHE A 190 3.64 10.76 6.99
N LYS A 191 3.41 10.66 8.30
CA LYS A 191 4.03 9.65 9.14
C LYS A 191 3.66 8.24 8.70
N ALA A 192 2.38 8.00 8.38
CA ALA A 192 1.90 6.72 7.88
C ALA A 192 2.63 6.29 6.58
N CYS A 193 2.76 7.20 5.61
CA CYS A 193 3.50 6.97 4.36
C CYS A 193 4.99 6.70 4.59
N SER A 194 5.55 7.25 5.66
CA SER A 194 6.99 7.19 5.98
C SER A 194 7.38 6.04 6.92
N ILE A 195 6.47 5.10 7.21
CA ILE A 195 6.82 3.86 7.94
C ILE A 195 7.82 3.07 7.11
N ARG A 196 8.94 2.65 7.74
CA ARG A 196 10.06 1.94 7.10
C ARG A 196 9.84 0.43 7.17
N VAL A 197 9.83 -0.21 6.01
CA VAL A 197 9.60 -1.64 5.83
C VAL A 197 10.60 -2.24 4.85
N ASN A 198 10.55 -3.58 4.66
CA ASN A 198 11.25 -4.30 3.60
C ASN A 198 10.28 -5.28 2.89
N SER A 199 10.77 -6.04 1.89
CA SER A 199 9.91 -6.96 1.15
C SER A 199 9.34 -8.09 2.00
N LYS A 200 10.05 -8.53 3.07
CA LYS A 200 9.53 -9.54 4.00
C LYS A 200 8.34 -9.00 4.78
N ASP A 201 8.43 -7.76 5.27
CA ASP A 201 7.33 -7.13 6.02
C ASP A 201 6.08 -7.03 5.14
N LEU A 202 6.22 -6.58 3.88
CA LEU A 202 5.11 -6.52 2.93
C LEU A 202 4.52 -7.90 2.64
N ALA A 203 5.35 -8.95 2.46
CA ALA A 203 4.88 -10.30 2.24
C ALA A 203 4.10 -10.86 3.44
N ASN A 204 4.54 -10.56 4.66
CA ASN A 204 3.84 -10.96 5.87
C ASN A 204 2.47 -10.28 5.99
N ILE A 205 2.41 -8.96 5.77
CA ILE A 205 1.14 -8.21 5.76
C ILE A 205 0.20 -8.76 4.68
N ALA A 206 0.72 -8.99 3.46
CA ALA A 206 -0.04 -9.59 2.37
C ALA A 206 -0.56 -10.99 2.73
N PHE A 207 0.27 -11.77 3.45
CA PHE A 207 -0.12 -13.11 3.88
C PHE A 207 -1.30 -13.09 4.86
N VAL A 208 -1.31 -12.18 5.83
CA VAL A 208 -2.45 -12.04 6.76
C VAL A 208 -3.74 -11.73 5.98
N LEU A 209 -3.68 -10.88 4.95
CA LEU A 209 -4.81 -10.63 4.03
C LEU A 209 -5.19 -11.87 3.22
N ALA A 210 -4.21 -12.66 2.76
CA ALA A 210 -4.45 -13.91 2.04
C ALA A 210 -5.03 -14.99 2.94
N ASN A 211 -4.70 -14.97 4.23
CA ASN A 211 -5.11 -15.95 5.25
C ASN A 211 -6.33 -15.48 6.07
N HIS A 212 -7.22 -14.70 5.45
CA HIS A 212 -8.48 -14.27 6.05
C HIS A 212 -8.31 -13.52 7.39
N GLY A 213 -7.25 -12.77 7.56
CA GLY A 213 -6.98 -11.99 8.77
C GLY A 213 -6.25 -12.75 9.88
N LYS A 214 -5.80 -13.98 9.62
CA LYS A 214 -5.05 -14.77 10.60
C LYS A 214 -3.55 -14.63 10.42
N ALA A 215 -2.83 -14.40 11.51
CA ALA A 215 -1.39 -14.43 11.54
C ALA A 215 -0.88 -15.88 11.42
N LEU A 216 0.20 -16.09 10.65
CA LEU A 216 0.76 -17.43 10.44
C LEU A 216 1.35 -18.05 11.71
N GLN A 217 2.09 -17.23 12.48
CA GLN A 217 2.91 -17.74 13.59
C GLN A 217 2.10 -18.02 14.86
N SER A 218 1.01 -17.29 15.09
CA SER A 218 0.19 -17.40 16.30
C SER A 218 -1.19 -17.99 16.04
N ASP A 219 -1.60 -18.20 14.79
CA ASP A 219 -2.98 -18.50 14.36
C ASP A 219 -4.02 -17.50 14.93
N GLU A 220 -3.54 -16.35 15.40
CA GLU A 220 -4.36 -15.28 15.96
C GLU A 220 -5.18 -14.59 14.87
N GLN A 221 -6.48 -14.40 15.13
CA GLN A 221 -7.36 -13.64 14.26
C GLN A 221 -7.15 -12.14 14.54
N LEU A 222 -6.43 -11.44 13.65
CA LEU A 222 -6.12 -10.01 13.81
C LEU A 222 -7.28 -9.11 13.37
N PHE A 223 -8.10 -9.57 12.43
CA PHE A 223 -9.31 -8.89 11.97
C PHE A 223 -10.27 -9.89 11.30
N PRO A 224 -11.57 -9.56 11.20
CA PRO A 224 -12.59 -10.44 10.60
C PRO A 224 -12.28 -10.80 9.14
N PRO A 225 -12.60 -12.04 8.69
CA PRO A 225 -12.39 -12.48 7.30
C PRO A 225 -13.06 -11.59 6.24
N GLU A 226 -14.22 -11.02 6.55
CA GLU A 226 -14.94 -10.09 5.68
C GLU A 226 -14.14 -8.83 5.39
N TYR A 227 -13.32 -8.33 6.34
CA TYR A 227 -12.46 -7.17 6.11
C TYR A 227 -11.27 -7.52 5.20
N ALA A 228 -10.72 -8.74 5.29
CA ALA A 228 -9.73 -9.21 4.32
C ALA A 228 -10.32 -9.20 2.90
N ARG A 229 -11.54 -9.74 2.72
CA ARG A 229 -12.24 -9.75 1.44
C ARG A 229 -12.48 -8.33 0.92
N TYR A 230 -12.96 -7.43 1.79
CA TYR A 230 -13.23 -6.04 1.43
C TYR A 230 -11.96 -5.33 0.92
N VAL A 231 -10.87 -5.41 1.68
CA VAL A 231 -9.60 -4.76 1.32
C VAL A 231 -9.00 -5.37 0.05
N ASN A 232 -9.02 -6.70 -0.09
CA ASN A 232 -8.53 -7.37 -1.29
C ASN A 232 -9.33 -6.96 -2.54
N ALA A 233 -10.66 -6.81 -2.44
CA ALA A 233 -11.51 -6.35 -3.55
C ALA A 233 -11.14 -4.91 -3.97
N ILE A 234 -10.96 -4.00 -3.01
CA ILE A 234 -10.52 -2.62 -3.30
C ILE A 234 -9.10 -2.59 -3.89
N MET A 235 -8.18 -3.43 -3.37
CA MET A 235 -6.83 -3.53 -3.95
C MET A 235 -6.86 -4.06 -5.38
N MET A 236 -7.76 -4.98 -5.71
CA MET A 236 -7.89 -5.51 -7.07
C MET A 236 -8.30 -4.43 -8.07
N THR A 237 -9.24 -3.56 -7.70
CA THR A 237 -9.80 -2.54 -8.58
C THR A 237 -9.04 -1.22 -8.58
N CYS A 238 -8.34 -0.88 -7.48
CA CYS A 238 -7.76 0.46 -7.26
C CYS A 238 -6.30 0.44 -6.78
N GLY A 239 -5.71 -0.74 -6.53
CA GLY A 239 -4.43 -0.83 -5.80
C GLY A 239 -3.19 -0.45 -6.61
N MET A 240 -3.25 -0.56 -7.94
CA MET A 240 -2.14 -0.27 -8.85
C MET A 240 -2.34 1.07 -9.60
N TYR A 241 -2.89 2.04 -8.88
CA TYR A 241 -3.23 3.36 -9.42
C TYR A 241 -4.14 3.25 -10.65
N ASP A 242 -3.97 4.10 -11.67
CA ASP A 242 -4.68 4.02 -12.95
C ASP A 242 -4.20 2.87 -13.87
N GLY A 243 -3.30 2.02 -13.38
CA GLY A 243 -2.86 0.77 -13.99
C GLY A 243 -3.58 -0.49 -13.49
N SER A 244 -4.55 -0.37 -12.59
CA SER A 244 -5.17 -1.55 -11.93
C SER A 244 -5.85 -2.51 -12.89
N GLY A 245 -6.52 -2.02 -13.93
CA GLY A 245 -7.17 -2.85 -14.94
C GLY A 245 -6.17 -3.67 -15.77
N ASP A 246 -5.11 -3.04 -16.25
CA ASP A 246 -4.03 -3.73 -16.99
C ASP A 246 -3.34 -4.77 -16.09
N PHE A 247 -3.08 -4.42 -14.83
CA PHE A 247 -2.49 -5.33 -13.86
C PHE A 247 -3.40 -6.53 -13.57
N ALA A 248 -4.72 -6.33 -13.49
CA ALA A 248 -5.68 -7.41 -13.32
C ALA A 248 -5.62 -8.43 -14.46
N ILE A 249 -5.49 -7.97 -15.71
CA ILE A 249 -5.37 -8.83 -16.90
C ILE A 249 -4.03 -9.57 -16.90
N ARG A 250 -2.93 -8.88 -16.60
CA ARG A 250 -1.57 -9.44 -16.73
C ARG A 250 -1.14 -10.32 -15.57
N VAL A 251 -1.55 -9.95 -14.36
CA VAL A 251 -1.12 -10.59 -13.09
C VAL A 251 -2.27 -11.30 -12.38
N GLY A 252 -3.42 -10.63 -12.28
CA GLY A 252 -4.66 -11.22 -11.78
C GLY A 252 -4.71 -11.52 -10.29
N ILE A 253 -4.00 -10.73 -9.46
CA ILE A 253 -4.04 -10.83 -7.99
C ILE A 253 -4.31 -9.45 -7.37
N PRO A 254 -4.98 -9.36 -6.22
CA PRO A 254 -5.02 -8.11 -5.45
C PRO A 254 -3.63 -7.62 -5.11
N ALA A 255 -3.32 -6.36 -5.38
CA ALA A 255 -2.03 -5.78 -5.06
C ALA A 255 -2.12 -4.30 -4.73
N LYS A 256 -1.13 -3.78 -3.99
CA LYS A 256 -0.97 -2.36 -3.72
C LYS A 256 0.45 -1.90 -4.01
N SER A 257 0.54 -0.86 -4.83
CA SER A 257 1.79 -0.19 -5.20
C SER A 257 2.06 1.05 -4.35
N GLY A 258 3.33 1.33 -4.13
CA GLY A 258 3.80 2.55 -3.47
C GLY A 258 4.99 3.16 -4.18
N VAL A 259 5.05 4.49 -4.23
CA VAL A 259 6.11 5.24 -4.92
C VAL A 259 7.50 5.12 -4.28
N GLY A 260 7.59 4.47 -3.13
CA GLY A 260 8.87 4.00 -2.56
C GLY A 260 9.46 2.78 -3.28
N GLY A 261 8.75 2.22 -4.27
CA GLY A 261 9.17 1.03 -5.02
C GLY A 261 8.62 -0.29 -4.45
N GLY A 262 7.81 -0.23 -3.38
CA GLY A 262 7.16 -1.39 -2.79
C GLY A 262 5.91 -1.83 -3.55
N ILE A 263 5.73 -3.15 -3.73
CA ILE A 263 4.46 -3.76 -4.14
C ILE A 263 4.12 -4.86 -3.13
N MET A 264 2.93 -4.77 -2.55
CA MET A 264 2.32 -5.81 -1.73
C MET A 264 1.31 -6.58 -2.56
N GLY A 265 1.53 -7.87 -2.81
CA GLY A 265 0.66 -8.75 -3.60
C GLY A 265 0.02 -9.84 -2.73
N VAL A 266 -1.27 -10.04 -2.86
CA VAL A 266 -2.06 -11.02 -2.11
C VAL A 266 -2.50 -12.14 -3.03
N VAL A 267 -2.13 -13.37 -2.75
CA VAL A 267 -2.68 -14.55 -3.43
C VAL A 267 -3.61 -15.25 -2.44
N PRO A 268 -4.92 -15.03 -2.52
CA PRO A 268 -5.88 -15.53 -1.54
C PRO A 268 -5.68 -17.01 -1.22
N THR A 269 -5.68 -17.36 0.06
CA THR A 269 -5.49 -18.71 0.63
C THR A 269 -4.10 -19.35 0.38
N ARG A 270 -3.24 -18.74 -0.44
CA ARG A 270 -2.00 -19.37 -0.89
C ARG A 270 -0.73 -18.71 -0.39
N MET A 271 -0.58 -17.39 -0.55
CA MET A 271 0.65 -16.70 -0.18
C MET A 271 0.52 -15.17 -0.13
N GLY A 272 1.43 -14.54 0.59
CA GLY A 272 1.75 -13.12 0.51
C GLY A 272 3.05 -12.89 -0.25
N VAL A 273 3.10 -11.84 -1.05
CA VAL A 273 4.26 -11.44 -1.85
C VAL A 273 4.62 -9.99 -1.54
N GLY A 274 5.88 -9.74 -1.23
CA GLY A 274 6.44 -8.41 -1.09
C GLY A 274 7.57 -8.19 -2.10
N ILE A 275 7.50 -7.09 -2.86
CA ILE A 275 8.53 -6.71 -3.83
C ILE A 275 9.07 -5.34 -3.49
N PHE A 276 10.35 -5.13 -3.74
CA PHE A 276 11.00 -3.84 -3.73
C PHE A 276 11.78 -3.63 -5.03
N ALA A 277 11.41 -2.61 -5.80
CA ALA A 277 12.16 -2.14 -6.96
C ALA A 277 11.76 -0.66 -7.23
N PRO A 278 12.63 0.31 -6.92
CA PRO A 278 12.25 1.73 -6.84
C PRO A 278 12.17 2.45 -8.19
N ALA A 279 12.56 1.81 -9.30
CA ALA A 279 12.41 2.37 -10.63
C ALA A 279 10.94 2.27 -11.10
N LEU A 280 10.25 3.41 -11.16
CA LEU A 280 8.81 3.55 -11.40
C LEU A 280 8.53 3.96 -12.86
N ASP A 281 7.35 3.53 -13.33
CA ASP A 281 6.74 4.02 -14.57
C ASP A 281 6.08 5.41 -14.36
N GLU A 282 5.47 5.96 -15.43
CA GLU A 282 4.78 7.25 -15.41
C GLU A 282 3.54 7.26 -14.47
N LYS A 283 2.97 6.09 -14.15
CA LYS A 283 1.84 5.94 -13.22
C LYS A 283 2.28 5.81 -11.75
N GLY A 284 3.59 5.68 -11.50
CA GLY A 284 4.15 5.49 -10.17
C GLY A 284 4.28 4.03 -9.72
N ASN A 285 4.12 3.08 -10.62
CA ASN A 285 4.28 1.65 -10.34
C ASN A 285 5.71 1.18 -10.64
N SER A 286 6.23 0.26 -9.84
CA SER A 286 7.52 -0.37 -10.09
C SER A 286 7.54 -1.15 -11.40
N VAL A 287 8.37 -0.74 -12.36
CA VAL A 287 8.47 -1.37 -13.69
C VAL A 287 8.94 -2.82 -13.56
N ALA A 288 10.08 -3.03 -12.93
CA ALA A 288 10.64 -4.38 -12.73
C ALA A 288 9.76 -5.23 -11.80
N GLY A 289 9.18 -4.63 -10.76
CA GLY A 289 8.28 -5.33 -9.82
C GLY A 289 7.04 -5.91 -10.50
N ILE A 290 6.40 -5.16 -11.39
CA ILE A 290 5.26 -5.68 -12.19
C ILE A 290 5.72 -6.83 -13.08
N GLN A 291 6.88 -6.73 -13.73
CA GLN A 291 7.42 -7.80 -14.58
C GLN A 291 7.69 -9.09 -13.80
N VAL A 292 8.19 -8.97 -12.56
CA VAL A 292 8.38 -10.13 -11.67
C VAL A 292 7.03 -10.76 -11.32
N LEU A 293 6.04 -9.96 -10.90
CA LEU A 293 4.71 -10.47 -10.55
C LEU A 293 4.00 -11.13 -11.72
N GLU A 294 4.07 -10.54 -12.91
CA GLU A 294 3.46 -11.10 -14.12
C GLU A 294 4.02 -12.49 -14.44
N ARG A 295 5.37 -12.64 -14.45
CA ARG A 295 6.01 -13.92 -14.71
C ARG A 295 5.78 -14.93 -13.60
N LEU A 296 5.81 -14.50 -12.34
CA LEU A 296 5.51 -15.34 -11.19
C LEU A 296 4.07 -15.86 -11.28
N SER A 297 3.11 -14.95 -11.56
CA SER A 297 1.70 -15.31 -11.69
C SER A 297 1.48 -16.34 -12.80
N ARG A 298 2.06 -16.11 -13.98
CA ARG A 298 1.95 -17.07 -15.09
C ARG A 298 2.57 -18.43 -14.78
N ARG A 299 3.77 -18.46 -14.20
CA ARG A 299 4.48 -19.73 -13.92
C ARG A 299 3.86 -20.54 -12.79
N MET A 300 3.18 -19.89 -11.87
CA MET A 300 2.58 -20.54 -10.70
C MET A 300 1.05 -20.58 -10.74
N TYR A 301 0.43 -20.10 -11.80
CA TYR A 301 -1.03 -20.03 -11.95
C TYR A 301 -1.66 -19.33 -10.75
N LEU A 302 -1.24 -18.05 -10.49
CA LEU A 302 -1.67 -17.30 -9.32
C LEU A 302 -2.92 -16.45 -9.58
N SER A 303 -3.26 -16.17 -10.84
CA SER A 303 -4.44 -15.38 -11.18
C SER A 303 -5.71 -15.98 -10.51
N ILE A 304 -6.55 -15.09 -9.98
CA ILE A 304 -7.85 -15.46 -9.39
C ILE A 304 -8.98 -15.59 -10.44
N PHE A 305 -8.66 -15.33 -11.70
CA PHE A 305 -9.56 -15.39 -12.86
C PHE A 305 -9.39 -16.65 -13.66
#